data_2a2650754f78a94ec148e6c4a891d5c8
#
_entry.id   2a2650754f78a94ec148e6c4a891d5c8
#
_cell.length_a   1.000
_cell.length_b   1.000
_cell.length_c   1.000
_cell.angle_alpha   90.00
_cell.angle_beta   90.00
_cell.angle_gamma   90.00
#
_symmetry.space_group_name_H-M   'P 1'
#
loop_
_entity.id
_entity.type
_entity.pdbx_description
1 polymer ?
#
loop_
_entity_poly.entity_id
_entity_poly.type
_entity_poly.pdbx_seq_one_letter_code
_entity_poly.pdbx_strand_id
1 'polypeptide(L)'
;MPMNCSLDDRQRELQARARRFAVDVLREARTVENLPTPEERFAATKPAYERMIADGYLRLCIPESVGGDGRSLVDTALVYEELYTENASVALTLLGTMLGLQPLLVGGSADQQKQMLAPFLETSGAPLAGFCSSEPGGSANAAAPPPGEGVRTRAVRRDGTWVINGRKKWVSSATGWNRDGADLLCVVCRTDPDAAPDKGISILAVEKPYEGVVFERAITSPGYRAHLLPEFSFRDVTVPAENVLGEEGGGLPLSAASFVGAAALVGILGVALMRAAFEHSLHFARTERRGGIVPIIEHQAVGYALVDAKIAIEATRSLAWRASAAIDARHPAAAELANHSKIFGSETAVRVITDLMRVVGIDSYDDENDPLNGLLQDALALPIFAGSNMGVRRRGLHAMLANPGYDPLAALDRS
;
A
#
# COMPACT_ATOMS: atom_id res chain seq x y z
N MET A 1 -15.25 22.64 -0.09
CA MET A 1 -15.07 22.50 -1.56
C MET A 1 -16.33 21.89 -2.16
N PRO A 2 -16.90 22.44 -3.23
CA PRO A 2 -17.94 21.71 -3.95
C PRO A 2 -17.32 20.37 -4.41
N MET A 3 -17.97 19.26 -4.04
CA MET A 3 -17.53 17.93 -4.50
C MET A 3 -17.79 17.84 -6.01
N ASN A 4 -16.79 18.20 -6.81
CA ASN A 4 -16.82 17.91 -8.23
C ASN A 4 -16.28 16.48 -8.41
N CYS A 5 -17.18 15.52 -8.57
CA CYS A 5 -16.83 14.12 -8.84
C CYS A 5 -16.44 13.86 -10.30
N SER A 6 -16.40 14.91 -11.15
CA SER A 6 -15.97 14.79 -12.54
C SER A 6 -14.45 15.00 -12.64
N LEU A 7 -13.80 14.07 -13.35
CA LEU A 7 -12.39 14.20 -13.68
C LEU A 7 -12.21 15.35 -14.71
N ASP A 8 -11.12 16.09 -14.57
CA ASP A 8 -10.69 17.04 -15.60
C ASP A 8 -10.08 16.28 -16.81
N ASP A 9 -9.77 17.01 -17.92
CA ASP A 9 -9.24 16.41 -19.14
C ASP A 9 -7.88 15.74 -18.92
N ARG A 10 -7.02 16.34 -18.08
CA ARG A 10 -5.71 15.81 -17.71
C ARG A 10 -5.86 14.50 -16.90
N GLN A 11 -6.78 14.46 -15.95
CA GLN A 11 -7.05 13.28 -15.14
C GLN A 11 -7.63 12.14 -15.98
N ARG A 12 -8.53 12.45 -16.92
CA ARG A 12 -9.05 11.46 -17.87
C ARG A 12 -7.94 10.87 -18.74
N GLU A 13 -7.03 11.71 -19.26
CA GLU A 13 -5.89 11.23 -20.05
C GLU A 13 -4.91 10.41 -19.21
N LEU A 14 -4.63 10.84 -17.97
CA LEU A 14 -3.79 10.10 -17.02
C LEU A 14 -4.35 8.71 -16.74
N GLN A 15 -5.64 8.62 -16.46
CA GLN A 15 -6.33 7.35 -16.23
C GLN A 15 -6.30 6.47 -17.48
N ALA A 16 -6.59 7.04 -18.66
CA ALA A 16 -6.57 6.30 -19.93
C ALA A 16 -5.15 5.77 -20.25
N ARG A 17 -4.11 6.57 -19.99
CA ARG A 17 -2.71 6.14 -20.14
C ARG A 17 -2.38 4.99 -19.19
N ALA A 18 -2.76 5.09 -17.92
CA ALA A 18 -2.54 4.03 -16.95
C ALA A 18 -3.25 2.73 -17.32
N ARG A 19 -4.49 2.82 -17.84
CA ARG A 19 -5.24 1.66 -18.33
C ARG A 19 -4.55 0.99 -19.52
N ARG A 20 -4.14 1.75 -20.52
CA ARG A 20 -3.38 1.20 -21.66
C ARG A 20 -2.13 0.47 -21.19
N PHE A 21 -1.32 1.13 -20.36
CA PHE A 21 -0.13 0.54 -19.79
C PHE A 21 -0.42 -0.75 -19.01
N ALA A 22 -1.44 -0.74 -18.15
CA ALA A 22 -1.80 -1.91 -17.35
C ALA A 22 -2.18 -3.10 -18.23
N VAL A 23 -2.97 -2.88 -19.30
CA VAL A 23 -3.36 -3.92 -20.24
C VAL A 23 -2.17 -4.43 -21.07
N ASP A 24 -1.32 -3.53 -21.56
CA ASP A 24 -0.25 -3.86 -22.50
C ASP A 24 0.99 -4.46 -21.78
N VAL A 25 1.21 -4.14 -20.50
CA VAL A 25 2.43 -4.52 -19.76
C VAL A 25 2.12 -5.41 -18.56
N LEU A 26 1.18 -5.00 -17.69
CA LEU A 26 0.98 -5.68 -16.42
C LEU A 26 0.15 -6.95 -16.54
N ARG A 27 -0.77 -7.02 -17.49
CA ARG A 27 -1.57 -8.24 -17.74
C ARG A 27 -0.68 -9.41 -18.12
N GLU A 28 0.29 -9.18 -19.00
CA GLU A 28 1.24 -10.22 -19.42
C GLU A 28 2.11 -10.71 -18.25
N ALA A 29 2.46 -9.81 -17.33
CA ALA A 29 3.28 -10.13 -16.16
C ALA A 29 2.57 -11.05 -15.14
N ARG A 30 1.29 -11.38 -15.28
CA ARG A 30 0.60 -12.39 -14.43
C ARG A 30 1.18 -13.78 -14.59
N THR A 31 1.74 -14.13 -15.73
CA THR A 31 2.31 -15.45 -16.01
C THR A 31 3.44 -15.83 -15.05
N VAL A 32 4.13 -14.86 -14.43
CA VAL A 32 5.20 -15.10 -13.47
C VAL A 32 4.72 -15.68 -12.15
N GLU A 33 3.43 -15.58 -11.83
CA GLU A 33 2.87 -16.10 -10.59
C GLU A 33 2.90 -17.63 -10.49
N ASN A 34 3.15 -18.31 -11.60
CA ASN A 34 3.30 -19.76 -11.69
C ASN A 34 4.74 -20.25 -11.39
N LEU A 35 5.72 -19.34 -11.23
CA LEU A 35 7.08 -19.71 -10.85
C LEU A 35 7.12 -20.30 -9.42
N PRO A 36 8.09 -21.22 -9.14
CA PRO A 36 8.07 -22.03 -7.91
C PRO A 36 8.17 -21.23 -6.62
N THR A 37 9.11 -20.27 -6.56
CA THR A 37 9.42 -19.55 -5.31
C THR A 37 8.95 -18.09 -5.33
N PRO A 38 8.63 -17.49 -4.17
CA PRO A 38 8.32 -16.08 -4.09
C PRO A 38 9.41 -15.15 -4.67
N GLU A 39 10.68 -15.52 -4.46
CA GLU A 39 11.82 -14.76 -4.97
C GLU A 39 11.91 -14.80 -6.49
N GLU A 40 11.71 -15.98 -7.11
CA GLU A 40 11.69 -16.11 -8.57
C GLU A 40 10.54 -15.33 -9.19
N ARG A 41 9.35 -15.42 -8.60
CA ARG A 41 8.18 -14.65 -9.03
C ARG A 41 8.46 -13.15 -8.98
N PHE A 42 8.95 -12.68 -7.84
CA PHE A 42 9.28 -11.27 -7.66
C PHE A 42 10.34 -10.79 -8.64
N ALA A 43 11.46 -11.51 -8.77
CA ALA A 43 12.53 -11.16 -9.70
C ALA A 43 12.03 -11.09 -11.15
N ALA A 44 11.13 -11.99 -11.54
CA ALA A 44 10.55 -12.01 -12.88
C ALA A 44 9.61 -10.83 -13.16
N THR A 45 9.11 -10.12 -12.13
CA THR A 45 8.32 -8.89 -12.32
C THR A 45 9.19 -7.65 -12.64
N LYS A 46 10.51 -7.73 -12.44
CA LYS A 46 11.41 -6.59 -12.59
C LYS A 46 11.28 -5.86 -13.93
N PRO A 47 11.20 -6.53 -15.10
CA PRO A 47 11.04 -5.83 -16.38
C PRO A 47 9.75 -5.02 -16.47
N ALA A 48 8.62 -5.51 -15.92
CA ALA A 48 7.38 -4.76 -15.85
C ALA A 48 7.49 -3.53 -14.92
N TYR A 49 8.19 -3.70 -13.80
CA TYR A 49 8.46 -2.60 -12.87
C TYR A 49 9.37 -1.53 -13.51
N GLU A 50 10.44 -1.91 -14.22
CA GLU A 50 11.31 -1.00 -14.98
C GLU A 50 10.51 -0.18 -16.01
N ARG A 51 9.53 -0.81 -16.68
CA ARG A 51 8.62 -0.11 -17.57
C ARG A 51 7.74 0.90 -16.83
N MET A 52 7.26 0.57 -15.60
CA MET A 52 6.52 1.53 -14.77
C MET A 52 7.38 2.75 -14.39
N ILE A 53 8.66 2.53 -14.10
CA ILE A 53 9.61 3.62 -13.81
C ILE A 53 9.81 4.49 -15.05
N ALA A 54 10.05 3.88 -16.21
CA ALA A 54 10.26 4.60 -17.49
C ALA A 54 9.04 5.44 -17.88
N ASP A 55 7.82 4.96 -17.60
CA ASP A 55 6.58 5.67 -17.87
C ASP A 55 6.22 6.71 -16.78
N GLY A 56 7.09 6.90 -15.76
CA GLY A 56 6.98 7.95 -14.75
C GLY A 56 6.00 7.67 -13.61
N TYR A 57 5.52 6.43 -13.43
CA TYR A 57 4.53 6.13 -12.38
C TYR A 57 5.11 6.26 -10.97
N LEU A 58 6.41 6.03 -10.76
CA LEU A 58 7.03 6.31 -9.46
C LEU A 58 7.16 7.81 -9.20
N ARG A 59 7.58 8.59 -10.21
CA ARG A 59 7.69 10.05 -10.11
C ARG A 59 6.35 10.70 -9.78
N LEU A 60 5.25 10.14 -10.29
CA LEU A 60 3.88 10.59 -9.97
C LEU A 60 3.54 10.43 -8.48
N CYS A 61 4.20 9.49 -7.77
CA CYS A 61 4.03 9.30 -6.33
C CYS A 61 4.90 10.24 -5.47
N ILE A 62 5.80 11.00 -6.09
CA ILE A 62 6.73 11.94 -5.43
C ILE A 62 6.27 13.36 -5.77
N PRO A 63 6.09 14.26 -4.77
CA PRO A 63 5.60 15.61 -5.03
C PRO A 63 6.49 16.45 -5.96
N GLU A 64 5.87 17.33 -6.78
CA GLU A 64 6.60 18.28 -7.63
C GLU A 64 7.58 19.16 -6.83
N SER A 65 7.24 19.50 -5.59
CA SER A 65 8.06 20.33 -4.70
C SER A 65 9.44 19.73 -4.38
N VAL A 66 9.62 18.43 -4.58
CA VAL A 66 10.88 17.71 -4.34
C VAL A 66 11.40 17.02 -5.60
N GLY A 67 10.96 17.45 -6.78
CA GLY A 67 11.47 17.02 -8.09
C GLY A 67 10.70 15.87 -8.74
N GLY A 68 9.60 15.40 -8.15
CA GLY A 68 8.70 14.42 -8.76
C GLY A 68 7.69 15.06 -9.72
N ASP A 69 6.66 14.30 -10.09
CA ASP A 69 5.57 14.73 -10.97
C ASP A 69 4.20 14.66 -10.25
N GLY A 70 4.21 14.36 -8.94
CA GLY A 70 3.01 14.20 -8.12
C GLY A 70 2.33 15.52 -7.78
N ARG A 71 1.12 15.73 -8.29
CA ARG A 71 0.29 16.91 -8.05
C ARG A 71 -0.77 16.69 -6.99
N SER A 72 -1.34 15.50 -6.97
CA SER A 72 -2.40 15.13 -6.02
C SER A 72 -2.41 13.64 -5.73
N LEU A 73 -2.91 13.28 -4.55
CA LEU A 73 -3.17 11.89 -4.20
C LEU A 73 -4.36 11.32 -4.99
N VAL A 74 -5.28 12.18 -5.45
CA VAL A 74 -6.36 11.78 -6.37
C VAL A 74 -5.77 11.26 -7.69
N ASP A 75 -4.77 11.93 -8.27
CA ASP A 75 -4.10 11.46 -9.49
C ASP A 75 -3.45 10.08 -9.27
N THR A 76 -2.79 9.92 -8.13
CA THR A 76 -2.21 8.64 -7.71
C THR A 76 -3.29 7.56 -7.58
N ALA A 77 -4.44 7.87 -6.99
CA ALA A 77 -5.57 6.97 -6.85
C ALA A 77 -6.12 6.49 -8.22
N LEU A 78 -6.25 7.40 -9.20
CA LEU A 78 -6.68 7.07 -10.57
C LEU A 78 -5.72 6.07 -11.23
N VAL A 79 -4.43 6.30 -11.11
CA VAL A 79 -3.40 5.41 -11.68
C VAL A 79 -3.42 4.05 -10.99
N TYR A 80 -3.43 4.02 -9.65
CA TYR A 80 -3.41 2.74 -8.92
C TYR A 80 -4.65 1.90 -9.17
N GLU A 81 -5.83 2.48 -9.37
CA GLU A 81 -7.02 1.73 -9.74
C GLU A 81 -6.79 0.94 -11.04
N GLU A 82 -6.21 1.57 -12.06
CA GLU A 82 -5.99 0.92 -13.35
C GLU A 82 -4.87 -0.14 -13.29
N LEU A 83 -3.73 0.21 -12.68
CA LEU A 83 -2.60 -0.72 -12.57
C LEU A 83 -2.95 -1.95 -11.75
N TYR A 84 -3.62 -1.74 -10.62
CA TYR A 84 -3.93 -2.80 -9.66
C TYR A 84 -5.03 -3.74 -10.16
N THR A 85 -5.95 -3.26 -10.99
CA THR A 85 -6.98 -4.08 -11.64
C THR A 85 -6.35 -5.16 -12.53
N GLU A 86 -5.24 -4.85 -13.20
CA GLU A 86 -4.58 -5.80 -14.10
C GLU A 86 -3.54 -6.66 -13.41
N ASN A 87 -2.77 -6.13 -12.44
CA ASN A 87 -1.78 -6.92 -11.70
C ASN A 87 -1.52 -6.33 -10.31
N ALA A 88 -2.20 -6.90 -9.32
CA ALA A 88 -2.09 -6.44 -7.94
C ALA A 88 -0.67 -6.60 -7.36
N SER A 89 0.06 -7.67 -7.71
CA SER A 89 1.41 -7.96 -7.18
C SER A 89 2.43 -6.91 -7.61
N VAL A 90 2.49 -6.58 -8.91
CA VAL A 90 3.45 -5.59 -9.45
C VAL A 90 3.07 -4.18 -8.99
N ALA A 91 1.78 -3.82 -9.05
CA ALA A 91 1.30 -2.52 -8.60
C ALA A 91 1.53 -2.32 -7.08
N LEU A 92 1.45 -3.39 -6.27
CA LEU A 92 1.77 -3.33 -4.83
C LEU A 92 3.27 -3.09 -4.59
N THR A 93 4.15 -3.54 -5.48
CA THR A 93 5.59 -3.23 -5.38
C THR A 93 5.85 -1.73 -5.54
N LEU A 94 5.17 -1.07 -6.49
CA LEU A 94 5.23 0.38 -6.64
C LEU A 94 4.65 1.10 -5.41
N LEU A 95 3.49 0.66 -4.89
CA LEU A 95 2.89 1.22 -3.67
C LEU A 95 3.79 1.02 -2.45
N GLY A 96 4.44 -0.14 -2.33
CA GLY A 96 5.40 -0.43 -1.28
C GLY A 96 6.60 0.51 -1.30
N THR A 97 7.12 0.79 -2.50
CA THR A 97 8.21 1.76 -2.70
C THR A 97 7.74 3.18 -2.35
N MET A 98 6.56 3.61 -2.83
CA MET A 98 5.96 4.89 -2.43
C MET A 98 5.82 5.00 -0.91
N LEU A 99 5.30 3.96 -0.24
CA LEU A 99 5.19 3.94 1.22
C LEU A 99 6.56 3.97 1.90
N GLY A 100 7.57 3.30 1.33
CA GLY A 100 8.95 3.34 1.80
C GLY A 100 9.54 4.75 1.81
N LEU A 101 9.16 5.59 0.86
CA LEU A 101 9.59 6.99 0.75
C LEU A 101 8.85 7.94 1.70
N GLN A 102 7.67 7.56 2.23
CA GLN A 102 6.85 8.50 3.01
C GLN A 102 7.55 9.08 4.25
N PRO A 103 8.30 8.33 5.08
CA PRO A 103 9.00 8.94 6.21
C PRO A 103 10.01 10.02 5.79
N LEU A 104 10.69 9.83 4.66
CA LEU A 104 11.60 10.82 4.08
C LEU A 104 10.84 12.04 3.54
N LEU A 105 9.73 11.83 2.83
CA LEU A 105 8.92 12.91 2.26
C LEU A 105 8.23 13.76 3.32
N VAL A 106 7.82 13.14 4.45
CA VAL A 106 7.10 13.83 5.54
C VAL A 106 8.05 14.47 6.54
N GLY A 107 9.15 13.79 6.90
CA GLY A 107 10.02 14.18 8.00
C GLY A 107 11.46 14.50 7.62
N GLY A 108 11.88 14.19 6.39
CA GLY A 108 13.25 14.46 5.95
C GLY A 108 13.53 15.95 5.76
N SER A 109 14.75 16.38 6.05
CA SER A 109 15.24 17.71 5.69
C SER A 109 15.35 17.89 4.17
N ALA A 110 15.45 19.12 3.70
CA ALA A 110 15.62 19.40 2.28
C ALA A 110 16.87 18.71 1.68
N ASP A 111 17.96 18.66 2.44
CA ASP A 111 19.20 18.00 2.02
C ASP A 111 19.04 16.48 1.96
N GLN A 112 18.41 15.88 2.97
CA GLN A 112 18.07 14.44 2.99
C GLN A 112 17.16 14.09 1.81
N GLN A 113 16.10 14.87 1.57
CA GLN A 113 15.19 14.65 0.44
C GLN A 113 15.94 14.77 -0.90
N LYS A 114 16.75 15.79 -1.07
CA LYS A 114 17.53 15.99 -2.30
C LYS A 114 18.50 14.85 -2.59
N GLN A 115 19.18 14.34 -1.55
CA GLN A 115 20.14 13.26 -1.69
C GLN A 115 19.44 11.92 -1.91
N MET A 116 18.54 11.56 -0.98
CA MET A 116 18.00 10.20 -0.88
C MET A 116 16.87 9.93 -1.88
N LEU A 117 16.22 10.97 -2.45
CA LEU A 117 15.22 10.79 -3.51
C LEU A 117 15.86 10.65 -4.90
N ALA A 118 17.13 11.00 -5.09
CA ALA A 118 17.76 11.03 -6.42
C ALA A 118 17.52 9.75 -7.24
N PRO A 119 17.72 8.51 -6.71
CA PRO A 119 17.48 7.29 -7.48
C PRO A 119 16.01 7.10 -7.90
N PHE A 120 15.07 7.64 -7.14
CA PHE A 120 13.62 7.49 -7.35
C PHE A 120 13.04 8.55 -8.30
N LEU A 121 13.84 9.56 -8.65
CA LEU A 121 13.49 10.61 -9.62
C LEU A 121 13.96 10.28 -11.03
N GLU A 122 14.77 9.23 -11.19
CA GLU A 122 15.22 8.75 -12.50
C GLU A 122 14.08 8.05 -13.26
N THR A 123 14.16 8.08 -14.59
CA THR A 123 13.24 7.38 -15.49
C THR A 123 13.81 6.05 -16.00
N SER A 124 14.78 5.51 -15.30
CA SER A 124 15.45 4.23 -15.62
C SER A 124 15.79 3.47 -14.35
N GLY A 125 16.07 2.18 -14.50
CA GLY A 125 16.35 1.30 -13.37
C GLY A 125 15.07 0.80 -12.67
N ALA A 126 15.25 0.24 -11.49
CA ALA A 126 14.17 -0.35 -10.69
C ALA A 126 14.39 -0.07 -9.19
N PRO A 127 14.42 1.21 -8.76
CA PRO A 127 14.70 1.55 -7.38
C PRO A 127 13.58 1.08 -6.47
N LEU A 128 13.95 0.59 -5.28
CA LEU A 128 13.03 0.11 -4.25
C LEU A 128 13.27 0.83 -2.94
N ALA A 129 12.19 1.16 -2.22
CA ALA A 129 12.26 1.66 -0.86
C ALA A 129 11.37 0.84 0.08
N GLY A 130 11.80 0.70 1.34
CA GLY A 130 11.06 -0.04 2.34
C GLY A 130 10.80 0.74 3.62
N PHE A 131 9.53 0.78 4.09
CA PHE A 131 9.20 1.31 5.41
C PHE A 131 9.24 0.19 6.44
N CYS A 132 10.37 0.08 7.14
CA CYS A 132 10.68 -0.97 8.10
C CYS A 132 10.03 -0.74 9.47
N SER A 133 8.71 -0.71 9.51
CA SER A 133 7.90 -0.52 10.73
C SER A 133 7.58 -1.85 11.41
N SER A 134 7.20 -2.88 10.65
CA SER A 134 6.68 -4.14 11.20
C SER A 134 7.77 -5.10 11.66
N GLU A 135 7.52 -5.79 12.78
CA GLU A 135 8.42 -6.79 13.39
C GLU A 135 7.74 -8.16 13.52
N PRO A 136 8.47 -9.24 13.78
CA PRO A 136 7.87 -10.57 13.98
C PRO A 136 6.79 -10.64 15.06
N GLY A 137 6.83 -9.77 16.08
CA GLY A 137 5.80 -9.65 17.11
C GLY A 137 4.58 -8.82 16.73
N GLY A 138 4.55 -8.26 15.49
CA GLY A 138 3.53 -7.33 15.03
C GLY A 138 3.81 -5.87 15.43
N SER A 139 3.08 -4.93 14.82
CA SER A 139 3.27 -3.49 15.02
C SER A 139 2.11 -2.79 15.73
N ALA A 140 1.03 -3.52 16.06
CA ALA A 140 -0.15 -2.91 16.69
C ALA A 140 0.14 -2.27 18.06
N ASN A 141 1.12 -2.79 18.78
CA ASN A 141 1.54 -2.30 20.10
C ASN A 141 2.94 -1.69 20.08
N ALA A 142 3.35 -1.05 18.96
CA ALA A 142 4.66 -0.40 18.84
C ALA A 142 4.97 0.58 20.00
N ALA A 143 3.94 1.25 20.51
CA ALA A 143 4.03 2.20 21.64
C ALA A 143 3.77 1.55 23.01
N ALA A 144 3.82 0.21 23.14
CA ALA A 144 3.58 -0.43 24.43
C ALA A 144 4.72 -0.08 25.43
N PRO A 145 4.39 0.44 26.64
CA PRO A 145 5.39 0.65 27.68
C PRO A 145 5.77 -0.69 28.33
N PRO A 146 6.89 -0.76 29.05
CA PRO A 146 7.21 -1.93 29.87
C PRO A 146 6.04 -2.31 30.82
N PRO A 147 5.73 -3.61 31.02
CA PRO A 147 6.48 -4.78 30.54
C PRO A 147 6.20 -5.20 29.09
N GLY A 148 5.47 -4.39 28.31
CA GLY A 148 5.30 -4.62 26.88
C GLY A 148 6.62 -4.38 26.12
N GLU A 149 6.83 -5.14 25.03
CA GLU A 149 8.10 -5.05 24.28
C GLU A 149 8.14 -3.86 23.28
N GLY A 150 6.98 -3.42 22.78
CA GLY A 150 6.89 -2.37 21.77
C GLY A 150 7.74 -2.65 20.54
N VAL A 151 8.47 -1.63 20.07
CA VAL A 151 9.50 -1.76 19.03
C VAL A 151 10.76 -2.37 19.63
N ARG A 152 11.20 -3.52 19.10
CA ARG A 152 12.38 -4.27 19.58
C ARG A 152 13.65 -3.98 18.79
N THR A 153 13.54 -3.55 17.53
CA THR A 153 14.69 -3.05 16.78
C THR A 153 15.27 -1.85 17.51
N ARG A 154 16.58 -1.88 17.78
CA ARG A 154 17.30 -0.84 18.53
C ARG A 154 18.36 -0.18 17.69
N ALA A 155 18.59 1.09 17.94
CA ALA A 155 19.73 1.82 17.41
C ALA A 155 20.48 2.48 18.58
N VAL A 156 21.78 2.29 18.61
CA VAL A 156 22.66 2.84 19.66
C VAL A 156 23.63 3.80 18.99
N ARG A 157 23.78 4.99 19.56
CA ARG A 157 24.72 6.00 19.07
C ARG A 157 26.15 5.65 19.50
N ARG A 158 27.06 5.58 18.52
CA ARG A 158 28.51 5.32 18.73
C ARG A 158 29.32 6.17 17.76
N ASP A 159 30.27 6.94 18.28
CA ASP A 159 31.26 7.69 17.49
C ASP A 159 30.67 8.50 16.32
N GLY A 160 29.56 9.21 16.56
CA GLY A 160 28.89 10.03 15.54
C GLY A 160 28.04 9.25 14.55
N THR A 161 27.79 7.96 14.78
CA THR A 161 26.94 7.09 13.95
C THR A 161 25.87 6.40 14.79
N TRP A 162 24.84 5.85 14.13
CA TRP A 162 23.90 4.92 14.71
C TRP A 162 24.23 3.49 14.30
N VAL A 163 24.21 2.55 15.24
CA VAL A 163 24.36 1.12 15.00
C VAL A 163 23.01 0.44 15.24
N ILE A 164 22.42 -0.09 14.18
CA ILE A 164 21.08 -0.68 14.16
C ILE A 164 21.17 -2.19 14.30
N ASN A 165 20.40 -2.75 15.26
CA ASN A 165 20.23 -4.20 15.45
C ASN A 165 18.76 -4.52 15.66
N GLY A 166 18.27 -5.60 15.00
CA GLY A 166 16.90 -6.06 15.17
C GLY A 166 16.39 -6.87 13.99
N ARG A 167 15.10 -7.19 14.02
CA ARG A 167 14.45 -7.99 12.96
C ARG A 167 13.20 -7.29 12.46
N LYS A 168 13.02 -7.31 11.15
CA LYS A 168 11.83 -6.78 10.48
C LYS A 168 11.14 -7.87 9.65
N LYS A 169 9.84 -7.69 9.45
CA LYS A 169 9.00 -8.64 8.73
C LYS A 169 7.87 -7.89 8.02
N TRP A 170 7.41 -8.43 6.88
CA TRP A 170 6.31 -7.85 6.10
C TRP A 170 6.63 -6.51 5.45
N VAL A 171 7.90 -6.19 5.25
CA VAL A 171 8.31 -4.95 4.59
C VAL A 171 8.43 -5.20 3.10
N SER A 172 7.56 -4.57 2.32
CA SER A 172 7.51 -4.70 0.86
C SER A 172 8.90 -4.53 0.25
N SER A 173 9.35 -5.54 -0.49
CA SER A 173 10.56 -5.52 -1.35
C SER A 173 11.87 -5.07 -0.69
N ALA A 174 11.93 -5.06 0.66
CA ALA A 174 13.05 -4.48 1.41
C ALA A 174 14.41 -5.15 1.15
N THR A 175 14.41 -6.40 0.68
CA THR A 175 15.66 -7.14 0.37
C THR A 175 16.13 -6.99 -1.08
N GLY A 176 15.47 -6.13 -1.87
CA GLY A 176 15.86 -5.86 -3.26
C GLY A 176 15.54 -7.00 -4.22
N TRP A 177 15.87 -6.78 -5.48
CA TRP A 177 15.58 -7.73 -6.57
C TRP A 177 16.36 -9.03 -6.49
N ASN A 178 17.62 -8.96 -6.04
CA ASN A 178 18.56 -10.07 -5.98
C ASN A 178 19.08 -10.34 -4.57
N ARG A 179 18.29 -10.00 -3.54
CA ARG A 179 18.72 -10.03 -2.13
C ARG A 179 19.88 -9.07 -1.81
N ASP A 180 20.05 -8.06 -2.64
CA ASP A 180 21.06 -7.00 -2.50
C ASP A 180 20.55 -5.77 -1.73
N GLY A 181 19.34 -5.87 -1.20
CA GLY A 181 18.66 -4.81 -0.44
C GLY A 181 17.90 -3.80 -1.30
N ALA A 182 16.98 -3.07 -0.70
CA ALA A 182 16.33 -1.91 -1.31
C ALA A 182 17.29 -0.70 -1.31
N ASP A 183 17.05 0.28 -2.19
CA ASP A 183 17.93 1.46 -2.31
C ASP A 183 17.80 2.39 -1.10
N LEU A 184 16.63 2.40 -0.44
CA LEU A 184 16.39 3.11 0.81
C LEU A 184 15.53 2.27 1.75
N LEU A 185 15.92 2.20 3.03
CA LEU A 185 15.13 1.64 4.13
C LEU A 185 14.89 2.70 5.20
N CYS A 186 13.63 3.02 5.47
CA CYS A 186 13.24 3.89 6.59
C CYS A 186 12.91 3.00 7.81
N VAL A 187 13.82 2.94 8.79
CA VAL A 187 13.79 1.95 9.87
C VAL A 187 13.26 2.57 11.15
N VAL A 188 12.09 2.08 11.61
CA VAL A 188 11.55 2.41 12.92
C VAL A 188 12.33 1.63 13.97
N CYS A 189 12.99 2.31 14.90
CA CYS A 189 13.81 1.68 15.94
C CYS A 189 13.76 2.46 17.26
N ARG A 190 14.01 1.76 18.34
CA ARG A 190 14.17 2.36 19.67
C ARG A 190 15.57 2.92 19.79
N THR A 191 15.66 4.24 19.96
CA THR A 191 16.91 5.00 20.11
C THR A 191 17.19 5.36 21.56
N ASP A 192 16.13 5.48 22.39
CA ASP A 192 16.25 5.67 23.82
C ASP A 192 15.40 4.61 24.57
N PRO A 193 16.03 3.61 25.21
CA PRO A 193 15.33 2.56 25.93
C PRO A 193 14.67 3.04 27.24
N ASP A 194 15.15 4.14 27.80
CA ASP A 194 14.71 4.67 29.10
C ASP A 194 13.57 5.70 28.96
N ALA A 195 13.41 6.28 27.77
CA ALA A 195 12.32 7.20 27.48
C ALA A 195 10.98 6.48 27.29
N ALA A 196 9.88 7.21 27.48
CA ALA A 196 8.56 6.75 27.10
C ALA A 196 8.53 6.39 25.59
N PRO A 197 7.74 5.36 25.17
CA PRO A 197 7.75 4.91 23.79
C PRO A 197 7.47 5.99 22.75
N ASP A 198 6.63 6.96 23.08
CA ASP A 198 6.31 8.12 22.23
C ASP A 198 7.48 9.10 22.05
N LYS A 199 8.55 8.96 22.86
CA LYS A 199 9.76 9.80 22.84
C LYS A 199 11.07 9.02 22.71
N GLY A 200 11.01 7.70 22.73
CA GLY A 200 12.19 6.82 22.65
C GLY A 200 12.32 6.07 21.32
N ILE A 201 11.46 6.38 20.32
CA ILE A 201 11.46 5.74 19.02
C ILE A 201 11.76 6.77 17.93
N SER A 202 12.72 6.46 17.06
CA SER A 202 13.10 7.28 15.90
C SER A 202 12.92 6.51 14.59
N ILE A 203 13.00 7.20 13.48
CA ILE A 203 13.10 6.61 12.16
C ILE A 203 14.48 6.97 11.58
N LEU A 204 15.25 5.94 11.22
CA LEU A 204 16.57 6.10 10.62
C LEU A 204 16.53 5.71 9.14
N ALA A 205 17.09 6.56 8.29
CA ALA A 205 17.29 6.27 6.87
C ALA A 205 18.56 5.44 6.66
N VAL A 206 18.44 4.31 5.97
CA VAL A 206 19.55 3.42 5.60
C VAL A 206 19.59 3.40 4.08
N GLU A 207 20.59 4.07 3.48
CA GLU A 207 20.82 4.15 2.04
C GLU A 207 21.86 3.12 1.60
N LYS A 208 21.73 2.59 0.38
CA LYS A 208 22.80 1.83 -0.27
C LYS A 208 24.02 2.73 -0.57
N PRO A 209 25.24 2.18 -0.49
CA PRO A 209 25.57 0.82 -0.07
C PRO A 209 25.54 0.68 1.47
N TYR A 210 25.05 -0.45 1.95
CA TYR A 210 25.06 -0.79 3.37
C TYR A 210 25.44 -2.26 3.57
N GLU A 211 25.99 -2.58 4.75
CA GLU A 211 26.28 -3.93 5.20
C GLU A 211 25.42 -4.30 6.39
N GLY A 212 25.33 -5.59 6.72
CA GLY A 212 24.63 -6.07 7.92
C GLY A 212 23.12 -6.25 7.77
N VAL A 213 22.52 -5.97 6.62
CA VAL A 213 21.13 -6.37 6.34
C VAL A 213 21.14 -7.81 5.83
N VAL A 214 20.56 -8.72 6.64
CA VAL A 214 20.61 -10.16 6.39
C VAL A 214 19.22 -10.67 6.06
N PHE A 215 19.02 -11.18 4.84
CA PHE A 215 17.82 -11.85 4.43
C PHE A 215 17.68 -13.19 5.18
N GLU A 216 16.54 -13.41 5.81
CA GLU A 216 16.24 -14.67 6.52
C GLU A 216 15.37 -15.59 5.66
N ARG A 217 14.28 -15.09 5.14
CA ARG A 217 13.40 -15.82 4.22
C ARG A 217 12.39 -14.93 3.50
N ALA A 218 11.91 -15.37 2.34
CA ALA A 218 10.68 -14.88 1.74
C ALA A 218 9.47 -15.56 2.38
N ILE A 219 8.39 -14.81 2.51
CA ILE A 219 7.12 -15.32 3.04
C ILE A 219 6.29 -15.78 1.85
N THR A 220 5.85 -17.03 1.87
CA THR A 220 4.87 -17.54 0.91
C THR A 220 3.48 -17.10 1.35
N SER A 221 2.86 -16.23 0.58
CA SER A 221 1.50 -15.74 0.82
C SER A 221 0.52 -16.33 -0.19
N PRO A 222 -0.77 -16.54 0.17
CA PRO A 222 -1.77 -17.05 -0.75
C PRO A 222 -2.14 -16.03 -1.84
N GLY A 223 -2.17 -14.73 -1.51
CA GLY A 223 -2.34 -13.62 -2.44
C GLY A 223 -1.04 -12.83 -2.64
N TYR A 224 -1.05 -11.90 -3.60
CA TYR A 224 0.14 -11.10 -3.98
C TYR A 224 1.35 -11.98 -4.27
N ARG A 225 1.16 -13.05 -5.02
CA ARG A 225 2.12 -14.15 -5.16
C ARG A 225 3.46 -13.74 -5.75
N ALA A 226 3.48 -12.69 -6.57
CA ALA A 226 4.69 -12.14 -7.18
C ALA A 226 5.19 -10.84 -6.48
N HIS A 227 4.64 -10.49 -5.31
CA HIS A 227 5.12 -9.41 -4.46
C HIS A 227 6.00 -9.96 -3.34
N LEU A 228 7.21 -9.42 -3.14
CA LEU A 228 8.13 -9.95 -2.14
C LEU A 228 7.85 -9.39 -0.74
N LEU A 229 7.58 -10.29 0.19
CA LEU A 229 7.39 -10.00 1.61
C LEU A 229 8.47 -10.73 2.42
N PRO A 230 9.61 -10.10 2.73
CA PRO A 230 10.70 -10.75 3.44
C PRO A 230 10.55 -10.68 4.97
N GLU A 231 11.25 -11.60 5.62
CA GLU A 231 11.75 -11.49 6.98
C GLU A 231 13.26 -11.33 6.92
N PHE A 232 13.80 -10.32 7.63
CA PHE A 232 15.22 -9.97 7.57
C PHE A 232 15.69 -9.32 8.87
N SER A 233 17.01 -9.28 9.07
CA SER A 233 17.67 -8.76 10.26
C SER A 233 18.62 -7.63 9.91
N PHE A 234 18.73 -6.67 10.81
CA PHE A 234 19.83 -5.72 10.91
C PHE A 234 20.84 -6.26 11.91
N ARG A 235 22.10 -6.41 11.50
CA ARG A 235 23.21 -6.87 12.31
C ARG A 235 24.34 -5.85 12.23
N ASP A 236 24.43 -5.01 13.24
CA ASP A 236 25.38 -3.91 13.35
C ASP A 236 25.39 -2.97 12.11
N VAL A 237 24.21 -2.70 11.55
CA VAL A 237 24.07 -1.78 10.42
C VAL A 237 24.36 -0.36 10.90
N THR A 238 25.39 0.24 10.31
CA THR A 238 25.86 1.57 10.70
C THR A 238 25.36 2.63 9.71
N VAL A 239 24.80 3.72 10.25
CA VAL A 239 24.39 4.89 9.48
C VAL A 239 24.87 6.19 10.13
N PRO A 240 25.11 7.26 9.36
CA PRO A 240 25.45 8.57 9.91
C PRO A 240 24.44 9.08 10.95
N ALA A 241 24.89 9.86 11.90
CA ALA A 241 24.03 10.41 12.96
C ALA A 241 22.91 11.30 12.40
N GLU A 242 23.19 11.99 11.30
CA GLU A 242 22.28 12.86 10.57
C GLU A 242 21.18 12.12 9.80
N ASN A 243 21.23 10.80 9.69
CA ASN A 243 20.20 10.00 9.00
C ASN A 243 18.90 9.80 9.82
N VAL A 244 18.73 10.51 10.92
CA VAL A 244 17.44 10.58 11.61
C VAL A 244 16.46 11.37 10.75
N LEU A 245 15.28 10.78 10.48
CA LEU A 245 14.19 11.46 9.77
C LEU A 245 13.28 12.14 10.80
N GLY A 246 13.12 13.45 10.68
CA GLY A 246 12.45 14.29 11.67
C GLY A 246 13.30 14.48 12.92
N GLU A 247 12.64 14.52 14.08
CA GLU A 247 13.29 14.67 15.38
C GLU A 247 13.65 13.30 16.00
N GLU A 248 14.77 13.23 16.70
CA GLU A 248 15.10 12.06 17.51
C GLU A 248 14.01 11.87 18.58
N GLY A 249 13.51 10.64 18.72
CA GLY A 249 12.36 10.34 19.57
C GLY A 249 10.98 10.61 18.93
N GLY A 250 10.91 11.32 17.80
CA GLY A 250 9.67 11.66 17.08
C GLY A 250 9.15 10.58 16.11
N GLY A 251 9.67 9.36 16.17
CA GLY A 251 9.39 8.33 15.15
C GLY A 251 7.96 7.81 15.13
N LEU A 252 7.23 7.76 16.25
CA LEU A 252 5.83 7.29 16.25
C LEU A 252 4.88 8.28 15.58
N PRO A 253 4.87 9.58 15.88
CA PRO A 253 4.08 10.57 15.14
C PRO A 253 4.42 10.60 13.64
N LEU A 254 5.71 10.56 13.29
CA LEU A 254 6.16 10.52 11.91
C LEU A 254 5.68 9.24 11.20
N SER A 255 5.76 8.09 11.87
CA SER A 255 5.23 6.83 11.33
C SER A 255 3.73 6.93 11.07
N ALA A 256 2.95 7.47 12.01
CA ALA A 256 1.51 7.65 11.84
C ALA A 256 1.18 8.56 10.63
N ALA A 257 1.87 9.70 10.50
CA ALA A 257 1.71 10.62 9.38
C ALA A 257 2.05 9.97 8.04
N SER A 258 3.12 9.16 7.99
CA SER A 258 3.57 8.44 6.78
C SER A 258 2.54 7.43 6.24
N PHE A 259 1.66 6.90 7.09
CA PHE A 259 0.64 5.94 6.68
C PHE A 259 -0.68 6.57 6.20
N VAL A 260 -0.89 7.88 6.33
CA VAL A 260 -2.19 8.51 6.03
C VAL A 260 -2.56 8.37 4.55
N GLY A 261 -1.65 8.73 3.65
CA GLY A 261 -1.86 8.61 2.20
C GLY A 261 -2.10 7.17 1.75
N ALA A 262 -1.27 6.24 2.25
CA ALA A 262 -1.43 4.82 1.97
C ALA A 262 -2.77 4.26 2.45
N ALA A 263 -3.28 4.73 3.59
CA ALA A 263 -4.59 4.32 4.10
C ALA A 263 -5.73 4.73 3.15
N ALA A 264 -5.71 5.96 2.60
CA ALA A 264 -6.69 6.40 1.62
C ALA A 264 -6.65 5.51 0.36
N LEU A 265 -5.43 5.20 -0.15
CA LEU A 265 -5.23 4.38 -1.34
C LEU A 265 -5.64 2.92 -1.16
N VAL A 266 -5.58 2.33 0.04
CA VAL A 266 -6.08 0.95 0.25
C VAL A 266 -7.57 0.81 -0.11
N GLY A 267 -8.38 1.87 0.04
CA GLY A 267 -9.75 1.87 -0.49
C GLY A 267 -9.79 1.70 -2.01
N ILE A 268 -8.87 2.34 -2.74
CA ILE A 268 -8.73 2.21 -4.20
C ILE A 268 -8.26 0.81 -4.59
N LEU A 269 -7.34 0.20 -3.83
CA LEU A 269 -6.96 -1.20 -4.08
C LEU A 269 -8.16 -2.14 -3.97
N GLY A 270 -9.03 -1.89 -2.99
CA GLY A 270 -10.30 -2.61 -2.86
C GLY A 270 -11.22 -2.40 -4.07
N VAL A 271 -11.33 -1.15 -4.57
CA VAL A 271 -12.07 -0.83 -5.80
C VAL A 271 -11.51 -1.60 -7.00
N ALA A 272 -10.20 -1.62 -7.17
CA ALA A 272 -9.54 -2.28 -8.30
C ALA A 272 -9.82 -3.80 -8.32
N LEU A 273 -9.69 -4.48 -7.17
CA LEU A 273 -9.98 -5.91 -7.06
C LEU A 273 -11.47 -6.22 -7.28
N MET A 274 -12.37 -5.40 -6.69
CA MET A 274 -13.82 -5.55 -6.93
C MET A 274 -14.16 -5.32 -8.41
N ARG A 275 -13.51 -4.37 -9.07
CA ARG A 275 -13.73 -4.07 -10.49
C ARG A 275 -13.28 -5.24 -11.36
N ALA A 276 -12.06 -5.79 -11.11
CA ALA A 276 -11.58 -6.97 -11.83
C ALA A 276 -12.55 -8.16 -11.69
N ALA A 277 -13.00 -8.42 -10.46
CA ALA A 277 -13.96 -9.49 -10.19
C ALA A 277 -15.33 -9.24 -10.84
N PHE A 278 -15.81 -7.98 -10.82
CA PHE A 278 -17.07 -7.60 -11.43
C PHE A 278 -17.04 -7.71 -12.96
N GLU A 279 -15.99 -7.21 -13.61
CA GLU A 279 -15.84 -7.28 -15.07
C GLU A 279 -15.83 -8.74 -15.56
N HIS A 280 -15.07 -9.61 -14.85
CA HIS A 280 -15.07 -11.06 -15.11
C HIS A 280 -16.46 -11.69 -14.92
N SER A 281 -17.08 -11.49 -13.76
CA SER A 281 -18.38 -12.08 -13.43
C SER A 281 -19.51 -11.58 -14.35
N LEU A 282 -19.47 -10.31 -14.76
CA LEU A 282 -20.43 -9.75 -15.71
C LEU A 282 -20.28 -10.38 -17.10
N HIS A 283 -19.03 -10.55 -17.56
CA HIS A 283 -18.76 -11.24 -18.83
C HIS A 283 -19.29 -12.68 -18.78
N PHE A 284 -18.91 -13.41 -17.73
CA PHE A 284 -19.36 -14.77 -17.48
C PHE A 284 -20.90 -14.87 -17.49
N ALA A 285 -21.58 -14.01 -16.73
CA ALA A 285 -23.03 -14.03 -16.64
C ALA A 285 -23.75 -13.75 -17.98
N ARG A 286 -23.13 -12.96 -18.86
CA ARG A 286 -23.66 -12.64 -20.20
C ARG A 286 -23.45 -13.75 -21.22
N THR A 287 -22.44 -14.59 -21.04
CA THR A 287 -22.07 -15.63 -22.02
C THR A 287 -22.51 -17.01 -21.60
N GLU A 288 -22.47 -17.32 -20.29
CA GLU A 288 -22.76 -18.64 -19.75
C GLU A 288 -24.25 -18.90 -19.60
N ARG A 289 -24.69 -20.10 -19.96
CA ARG A 289 -26.09 -20.57 -19.87
C ARG A 289 -26.29 -21.67 -18.83
N ARG A 290 -25.24 -22.32 -18.39
CA ARG A 290 -25.26 -23.40 -17.38
C ARG A 290 -26.29 -24.51 -17.71
N GLY A 291 -26.37 -24.89 -18.95
CA GLY A 291 -27.36 -25.86 -19.42
C GLY A 291 -28.78 -25.32 -19.59
N GLY A 292 -29.00 -24.03 -19.34
CA GLY A 292 -30.28 -23.35 -19.55
C GLY A 292 -30.47 -22.85 -20.98
N ILE A 293 -31.60 -22.22 -21.19
CA ILE A 293 -31.99 -21.68 -22.53
C ILE A 293 -31.39 -20.27 -22.75
N VAL A 294 -31.30 -19.46 -21.70
CA VAL A 294 -30.83 -18.07 -21.74
C VAL A 294 -29.52 -17.89 -20.92
N PRO A 295 -28.74 -16.83 -21.20
CA PRO A 295 -27.61 -16.48 -20.34
C PRO A 295 -28.05 -16.26 -18.88
N ILE A 296 -27.19 -16.61 -17.92
CA ILE A 296 -27.56 -16.56 -16.49
C ILE A 296 -27.85 -15.14 -16.00
N ILE A 297 -27.41 -14.10 -16.69
CA ILE A 297 -27.74 -12.70 -16.36
C ILE A 297 -29.24 -12.41 -16.44
N GLU A 298 -29.99 -13.18 -17.21
CA GLU A 298 -31.46 -13.06 -17.33
C GLU A 298 -32.18 -13.54 -16.04
N HIS A 299 -31.47 -14.24 -15.15
CA HIS A 299 -32.00 -14.60 -13.84
C HIS A 299 -31.86 -13.43 -12.88
N GLN A 300 -32.98 -12.98 -12.30
CA GLN A 300 -33.09 -11.80 -11.45
C GLN A 300 -32.08 -11.83 -10.27
N ALA A 301 -31.87 -13.00 -9.65
CA ALA A 301 -30.91 -13.14 -8.53
C ALA A 301 -29.47 -12.85 -8.96
N VAL A 302 -29.05 -13.26 -10.15
CA VAL A 302 -27.74 -12.96 -10.73
C VAL A 302 -27.61 -11.45 -11.02
N GLY A 303 -28.65 -10.88 -11.65
CA GLY A 303 -28.69 -9.44 -11.94
C GLY A 303 -28.57 -8.60 -10.68
N TYR A 304 -29.26 -8.96 -9.60
CA TYR A 304 -29.20 -8.21 -8.33
C TYR A 304 -27.82 -8.31 -7.67
N ALA A 305 -27.18 -9.47 -7.65
CA ALA A 305 -25.82 -9.60 -7.12
C ALA A 305 -24.81 -8.69 -7.88
N LEU A 306 -24.94 -8.61 -9.21
CA LEU A 306 -24.12 -7.72 -10.04
C LEU A 306 -24.42 -6.22 -9.75
N VAL A 307 -25.70 -5.86 -9.57
CA VAL A 307 -26.09 -4.49 -9.19
C VAL A 307 -25.50 -4.10 -7.83
N ASP A 308 -25.60 -4.97 -6.82
CA ASP A 308 -25.07 -4.72 -5.49
C ASP A 308 -23.53 -4.57 -5.51
N ALA A 309 -22.84 -5.40 -6.30
CA ALA A 309 -21.39 -5.28 -6.52
C ALA A 309 -21.05 -3.92 -7.15
N LYS A 310 -21.77 -3.49 -8.17
CA LYS A 310 -21.55 -2.19 -8.83
C LYS A 310 -21.78 -1.01 -7.87
N ILE A 311 -22.85 -1.04 -7.06
CA ILE A 311 -23.11 -0.03 -6.03
C ILE A 311 -21.94 0.04 -5.04
N ALA A 312 -21.45 -1.10 -4.56
CA ALA A 312 -20.35 -1.16 -3.61
C ALA A 312 -19.04 -0.59 -4.19
N ILE A 313 -18.73 -0.87 -5.46
CA ILE A 313 -17.58 -0.31 -6.18
C ILE A 313 -17.66 1.23 -6.20
N GLU A 314 -18.79 1.79 -6.64
CA GLU A 314 -18.94 3.25 -6.77
C GLU A 314 -18.94 3.97 -5.40
N ALA A 315 -19.58 3.39 -4.39
CA ALA A 315 -19.57 3.92 -3.03
C ALA A 315 -18.15 3.94 -2.45
N THR A 316 -17.39 2.84 -2.64
CA THR A 316 -15.99 2.74 -2.17
C THR A 316 -15.09 3.73 -2.89
N ARG A 317 -15.22 3.84 -4.24
CA ARG A 317 -14.44 4.79 -5.05
C ARG A 317 -14.68 6.22 -4.59
N SER A 318 -15.95 6.61 -4.40
CA SER A 318 -16.33 7.94 -3.95
C SER A 318 -15.73 8.28 -2.59
N LEU A 319 -15.74 7.33 -1.64
CA LEU A 319 -15.15 7.52 -0.31
C LEU A 319 -13.62 7.64 -0.40
N ALA A 320 -12.97 6.82 -1.22
CA ALA A 320 -11.52 6.83 -1.39
C ALA A 320 -11.01 8.11 -2.10
N TRP A 321 -11.71 8.59 -3.12
CA TRP A 321 -11.40 9.86 -3.77
C TRP A 321 -11.61 11.04 -2.81
N ARG A 322 -12.69 11.04 -2.02
CA ARG A 322 -12.92 12.04 -0.99
C ARG A 322 -11.80 12.06 0.05
N ALA A 323 -11.35 10.90 0.51
CA ALA A 323 -10.24 10.79 1.45
C ALA A 323 -8.93 11.33 0.84
N SER A 324 -8.64 11.00 -0.42
CA SER A 324 -7.48 11.50 -1.15
C SER A 324 -7.52 13.02 -1.33
N ALA A 325 -8.66 13.57 -1.75
CA ALA A 325 -8.85 15.01 -1.90
C ALA A 325 -8.74 15.77 -0.57
N ALA A 326 -9.20 15.18 0.53
CA ALA A 326 -9.05 15.77 1.86
C ALA A 326 -7.58 15.84 2.30
N ILE A 327 -6.76 14.83 1.93
CA ILE A 327 -5.30 14.84 2.18
C ILE A 327 -4.64 15.93 1.35
N ASP A 328 -4.95 16.02 0.06
CA ASP A 328 -4.42 17.06 -0.84
C ASP A 328 -4.74 18.47 -0.33
N ALA A 329 -5.95 18.67 0.18
CA ALA A 329 -6.41 19.93 0.77
C ALA A 329 -5.89 20.18 2.20
N ARG A 330 -5.14 19.24 2.80
CA ARG A 330 -4.72 19.29 4.22
C ARG A 330 -5.90 19.49 5.18
N HIS A 331 -7.03 18.87 4.85
CA HIS A 331 -8.25 19.01 5.64
C HIS A 331 -8.08 18.40 7.03
N PRO A 332 -8.60 19.00 8.13
CA PRO A 332 -8.45 18.47 9.49
C PRO A 332 -8.94 17.02 9.65
N ALA A 333 -10.00 16.63 8.95
CA ALA A 333 -10.55 15.27 8.97
C ALA A 333 -9.86 14.29 7.97
N ALA A 334 -8.75 14.67 7.33
CA ALA A 334 -8.08 13.83 6.32
C ALA A 334 -7.70 12.44 6.86
N ALA A 335 -7.14 12.38 8.07
CA ALA A 335 -6.74 11.11 8.70
C ALA A 335 -7.94 10.23 9.05
N GLU A 336 -9.05 10.80 9.48
CA GLU A 336 -10.31 10.10 9.74
C GLU A 336 -10.87 9.52 8.44
N LEU A 337 -11.01 10.34 7.40
CA LEU A 337 -11.50 9.92 6.08
C LEU A 337 -10.60 8.84 5.44
N ALA A 338 -9.28 8.93 5.59
CA ALA A 338 -8.34 7.90 5.14
C ALA A 338 -8.58 6.56 5.84
N ASN A 339 -8.85 6.57 7.16
CA ASN A 339 -9.19 5.36 7.90
C ASN A 339 -10.57 4.80 7.49
N HIS A 340 -11.54 5.66 7.22
CA HIS A 340 -12.85 5.24 6.69
C HIS A 340 -12.70 4.57 5.32
N SER A 341 -11.94 5.17 4.40
CA SER A 341 -11.62 4.60 3.09
C SER A 341 -10.98 3.22 3.22
N LYS A 342 -9.95 3.11 4.07
CA LYS A 342 -9.23 1.86 4.28
C LYS A 342 -10.13 0.75 4.84
N ILE A 343 -10.86 1.03 5.91
CA ILE A 343 -11.69 0.03 6.59
C ILE A 343 -12.83 -0.41 5.67
N PHE A 344 -13.60 0.55 5.16
CA PHE A 344 -14.75 0.26 4.33
C PHE A 344 -14.36 -0.45 3.04
N GLY A 345 -13.37 0.09 2.29
CA GLY A 345 -12.97 -0.44 1.00
C GLY A 345 -12.38 -1.84 1.08
N SER A 346 -11.51 -2.08 2.07
CA SER A 346 -10.87 -3.39 2.23
C SER A 346 -11.84 -4.50 2.65
N GLU A 347 -12.75 -4.22 3.58
CA GLU A 347 -13.74 -5.22 4.04
C GLU A 347 -14.85 -5.44 2.99
N THR A 348 -15.24 -4.38 2.28
CA THR A 348 -16.20 -4.46 1.18
C THR A 348 -15.66 -5.29 0.03
N ALA A 349 -14.36 -5.19 -0.30
CA ALA A 349 -13.75 -5.97 -1.37
C ALA A 349 -13.85 -7.48 -1.10
N VAL A 350 -13.54 -7.92 0.10
CA VAL A 350 -13.67 -9.35 0.49
C VAL A 350 -15.11 -9.84 0.32
N ARG A 351 -16.09 -9.07 0.82
CA ARG A 351 -17.51 -9.43 0.72
C ARG A 351 -17.97 -9.49 -0.74
N VAL A 352 -17.70 -8.46 -1.53
CA VAL A 352 -18.17 -8.35 -2.92
C VAL A 352 -17.59 -9.46 -3.78
N ILE A 353 -16.27 -9.75 -3.66
CA ILE A 353 -15.66 -10.82 -4.45
C ILE A 353 -16.25 -12.17 -4.06
N THR A 354 -16.48 -12.43 -2.76
CA THR A 354 -17.14 -13.65 -2.28
C THR A 354 -18.56 -13.78 -2.86
N ASP A 355 -19.32 -12.68 -2.95
CA ASP A 355 -20.67 -12.70 -3.52
C ASP A 355 -20.63 -12.94 -5.05
N LEU A 356 -19.64 -12.38 -5.77
CA LEU A 356 -19.44 -12.61 -7.20
C LEU A 356 -19.01 -14.06 -7.52
N MET A 357 -18.24 -14.71 -6.62
CA MET A 357 -17.94 -16.15 -6.75
C MET A 357 -19.21 -17.01 -6.76
N ARG A 358 -20.26 -16.60 -6.04
CA ARG A 358 -21.57 -17.28 -6.06
C ARG A 358 -22.30 -17.11 -7.40
N VAL A 359 -22.06 -16.01 -8.12
CA VAL A 359 -22.60 -15.79 -9.48
C VAL A 359 -21.97 -16.78 -10.47
N VAL A 360 -20.66 -16.94 -10.40
CA VAL A 360 -19.89 -17.87 -11.26
C VAL A 360 -20.11 -19.33 -10.84
N GLY A 361 -20.26 -19.58 -9.54
CA GLY A 361 -20.42 -20.90 -8.97
C GLY A 361 -19.09 -21.63 -8.78
N ILE A 362 -19.11 -22.97 -8.85
CA ILE A 362 -17.96 -23.81 -8.51
C ILE A 362 -16.73 -23.55 -9.41
N ASP A 363 -16.93 -23.07 -10.61
CA ASP A 363 -15.82 -22.75 -11.53
C ASP A 363 -14.92 -21.65 -10.96
N SER A 364 -15.46 -20.74 -10.13
CA SER A 364 -14.66 -19.72 -9.42
C SER A 364 -13.63 -20.31 -8.44
N TYR A 365 -13.65 -21.63 -8.21
CA TYR A 365 -12.72 -22.35 -7.36
C TYR A 365 -11.58 -23.03 -8.15
N ASP A 366 -11.57 -22.84 -9.47
CA ASP A 366 -10.54 -23.34 -10.39
C ASP A 366 -9.47 -22.27 -10.61
N ASP A 367 -8.38 -22.35 -9.85
CA ASP A 367 -7.27 -21.39 -9.88
C ASP A 367 -6.57 -21.25 -11.26
N GLU A 368 -6.70 -22.25 -12.13
CA GLU A 368 -6.03 -22.23 -13.43
C GLU A 368 -6.86 -21.47 -14.46
N ASN A 369 -8.19 -21.51 -14.36
CA ASN A 369 -9.10 -21.03 -15.39
C ASN A 369 -10.01 -19.87 -14.95
N ASP A 370 -10.12 -19.59 -13.63
CA ASP A 370 -10.95 -18.51 -13.09
C ASP A 370 -10.14 -17.60 -12.13
N PRO A 371 -10.18 -16.27 -12.31
CA PRO A 371 -9.38 -15.34 -11.51
C PRO A 371 -9.95 -15.05 -10.12
N LEU A 372 -11.22 -15.41 -9.82
CA LEU A 372 -11.92 -14.92 -8.63
C LEU A 372 -11.30 -15.41 -7.33
N ASN A 373 -10.81 -16.66 -7.29
CA ASN A 373 -10.14 -17.16 -6.09
C ASN A 373 -8.84 -16.37 -5.82
N GLY A 374 -8.01 -16.14 -6.84
CA GLY A 374 -6.81 -15.31 -6.73
C GLY A 374 -7.12 -13.88 -6.27
N LEU A 375 -8.13 -13.24 -6.85
CA LEU A 375 -8.59 -11.91 -6.45
C LEU A 375 -9.10 -11.88 -5.00
N LEU A 376 -9.78 -12.95 -4.53
CA LEU A 376 -10.19 -13.07 -3.13
C LEU A 376 -8.97 -13.19 -2.20
N GLN A 377 -7.96 -13.99 -2.57
CA GLN A 377 -6.73 -14.12 -1.78
C GLN A 377 -6.00 -12.80 -1.65
N ASP A 378 -5.94 -11.99 -2.71
CA ASP A 378 -5.41 -10.62 -2.66
C ASP A 378 -6.26 -9.72 -1.75
N ALA A 379 -7.58 -9.78 -1.88
CA ALA A 379 -8.50 -8.96 -1.09
C ALA A 379 -8.42 -9.26 0.42
N LEU A 380 -8.23 -10.52 0.81
CA LEU A 380 -8.12 -10.94 2.22
C LEU A 380 -6.97 -10.26 2.97
N ALA A 381 -5.92 -9.83 2.29
CA ALA A 381 -4.81 -9.12 2.92
C ALA A 381 -5.11 -7.63 3.16
N LEU A 382 -6.01 -7.00 2.39
CA LEU A 382 -6.32 -5.57 2.50
C LEU A 382 -6.74 -5.12 3.92
N PRO A 383 -7.60 -5.85 4.67
CA PRO A 383 -7.94 -5.49 6.05
C PRO A 383 -6.80 -5.64 7.05
N ILE A 384 -5.73 -6.35 6.67
CA ILE A 384 -4.66 -6.79 7.58
C ILE A 384 -3.42 -5.90 7.46
N PHE A 385 -2.95 -5.59 6.25
CA PHE A 385 -1.73 -4.81 6.02
C PHE A 385 -1.93 -3.29 6.19
N ALA A 386 -0.87 -2.50 6.10
CA ALA A 386 -0.86 -1.04 6.23
C ALA A 386 -1.59 -0.55 7.50
N GLY A 387 -1.33 -1.21 8.64
CA GLY A 387 -2.06 -1.00 9.89
C GLY A 387 -3.43 -1.69 9.86
N SER A 388 -3.51 -2.85 10.55
CA SER A 388 -4.72 -3.68 10.52
C SER A 388 -5.98 -2.93 10.95
N ASN A 389 -7.11 -3.25 10.32
CA ASN A 389 -8.40 -2.62 10.62
C ASN A 389 -8.79 -2.75 12.10
N MET A 390 -8.53 -3.92 12.71
CA MET A 390 -8.87 -4.16 14.13
C MET A 390 -7.83 -3.56 15.08
N GLY A 391 -6.55 -3.88 14.90
CA GLY A 391 -5.53 -3.57 15.89
C GLY A 391 -5.01 -2.13 15.83
N VAL A 392 -5.19 -1.43 14.72
CA VAL A 392 -4.65 -0.09 14.51
C VAL A 392 -5.74 0.90 14.14
N ARG A 393 -6.45 0.67 13.02
CA ARG A 393 -7.33 1.69 12.43
C ARG A 393 -8.57 1.96 13.27
N ARG A 394 -9.33 0.92 13.66
CA ARG A 394 -10.50 1.09 14.53
C ARG A 394 -10.11 1.59 15.93
N ARG A 395 -8.96 1.15 16.46
CA ARG A 395 -8.47 1.68 17.74
C ARG A 395 -8.18 3.18 17.67
N GLY A 396 -7.57 3.66 16.59
CA GLY A 396 -7.33 5.09 16.37
C GLY A 396 -8.62 5.88 16.25
N LEU A 397 -9.58 5.41 15.44
CA LEU A 397 -10.90 6.05 15.33
C LEU A 397 -11.67 6.02 16.65
N HIS A 398 -11.63 4.92 17.41
CA HIS A 398 -12.25 4.84 18.72
C HIS A 398 -11.67 5.88 19.69
N ALA A 399 -10.35 6.06 19.71
CA ALA A 399 -9.71 7.09 20.52
C ALA A 399 -10.15 8.52 20.11
N MET A 400 -10.34 8.78 18.81
CA MET A 400 -10.89 10.04 18.30
C MET A 400 -12.32 10.27 18.80
N LEU A 401 -13.21 9.28 18.66
CA LEU A 401 -14.62 9.34 19.10
C LEU A 401 -14.74 9.50 20.63
N ALA A 402 -13.81 8.93 21.39
CA ALA A 402 -13.79 9.04 22.84
C ALA A 402 -13.30 10.41 23.34
N ASN A 403 -12.72 11.24 22.47
CA ASN A 403 -12.29 12.58 22.83
C ASN A 403 -13.52 13.50 23.00
N PRO A 404 -13.73 14.14 24.17
CA PRO A 404 -14.87 15.06 24.37
C PRO A 404 -14.91 16.24 23.41
N GLY A 405 -13.79 16.61 22.80
CA GLY A 405 -13.68 17.66 21.78
C GLY A 405 -13.92 17.18 20.34
N TYR A 406 -14.29 15.91 20.13
CA TYR A 406 -14.56 15.39 18.79
C TYR A 406 -15.81 16.05 18.18
N ASP A 407 -15.64 16.65 16.98
CA ASP A 407 -16.75 17.18 16.19
C ASP A 407 -17.22 16.14 15.16
N PRO A 408 -18.40 15.52 15.32
CA PRO A 408 -18.91 14.52 14.38
C PRO A 408 -19.19 15.10 12.97
N LEU A 409 -19.20 16.41 12.83
CA LEU A 409 -19.39 17.11 11.56
C LEU A 409 -18.10 17.68 10.97
N ALA A 410 -16.95 17.43 11.60
CA ALA A 410 -15.65 17.94 11.12
C ALA A 410 -15.33 17.52 9.68
N ALA A 411 -15.83 16.36 9.24
CA ALA A 411 -15.67 15.89 7.86
C ALA A 411 -16.58 16.62 6.84
N LEU A 412 -17.52 17.47 7.29
CA LEU A 412 -18.33 18.30 6.42
C LEU A 412 -17.67 19.67 6.26
N ASP A 413 -17.51 20.12 5.00
CA ASP A 413 -17.16 21.52 4.73
C ASP A 413 -18.27 22.42 5.26
N ARG A 414 -17.99 23.08 6.36
CA ARG A 414 -18.80 24.21 6.83
C ARG A 414 -18.18 25.47 6.27
N SER A 415 -18.73 25.96 5.16
CA SER A 415 -18.44 27.29 4.60
C SER A 415 -19.04 28.41 5.48
#